data_1a63f6f4b7373f1a17545ace112862d9
#
_entry.id   1a63f6f4b7373f1a17545ace112862d9
#
_cell.length_a   1.000
_cell.length_b   1.000
_cell.length_c   1.000
_cell.angle_alpha   90.00
_cell.angle_beta   90.00
_cell.angle_gamma   90.00
#
_symmetry.space_group_name_H-M   'P 1'
#
loop_
_entity.id
_entity.type
_entity.pdbx_description
1 polymer ?
#
loop_
_entity_poly.entity_id
_entity_poly.type
_entity_poly.pdbx_seq_one_letter_code
_entity_poly.pdbx_strand_id
1 'polypeptide(L)'
;MVDEKSRQAWRFIDWITRPMETGEIGFSPSGVARGDEIHVLTGTQGEVVKIDREGMLIGPVVSPFPSPIVDSTIVGDRWCGMWMDRELRQARMAAIPLNEDWADGPNREQLRISTRSTNGDFLKPAMSIWHRILDSEPMKIGVSGENIVFTTVTGVYMIDPDANEIWRGMLPRWPDISSLFAFDQIVGIEEFPGGLSIWSRAGGVSVIDSSNGMEIFSRSIQFGDKVSGVSYSNEGGWFVMLHEGSIAVMDKIEGDFSTYKTGSPVLDAQFIEGSWRWTGWRHDGSLTGQVVDIFERDSVGVSIIDGSVLTNDGSWSELGATRQT
;
A
#
# COMPACT_ATOMS: atom_id res chain seq x y z
N MET A 1 15.79 -42.19 -21.93
CA MET A 1 14.63 -41.81 -21.14
C MET A 1 15.11 -40.71 -20.20
N VAL A 2 14.82 -39.46 -20.52
CA VAL A 2 15.15 -38.33 -19.65
C VAL A 2 14.04 -38.27 -18.63
N ASP A 3 14.42 -38.30 -17.35
CA ASP A 3 13.54 -38.39 -16.18
C ASP A 3 12.53 -37.21 -16.15
N GLU A 4 11.30 -37.55 -15.86
CA GLU A 4 10.16 -36.61 -15.82
C GLU A 4 10.36 -35.50 -14.76
N LYS A 5 11.15 -35.77 -13.72
CA LYS A 5 11.58 -34.77 -12.71
C LYS A 5 12.50 -33.69 -13.29
N SER A 6 13.34 -34.04 -14.26
CA SER A 6 14.20 -33.08 -14.96
C SER A 6 13.37 -32.11 -15.83
N ARG A 7 12.25 -32.56 -16.40
CA ARG A 7 11.36 -31.72 -17.21
C ARG A 7 10.52 -30.74 -16.36
N GLN A 8 10.20 -31.11 -15.13
CA GLN A 8 9.52 -30.19 -14.20
C GLN A 8 10.48 -29.10 -13.68
N ALA A 9 11.74 -29.47 -13.38
CA ALA A 9 12.75 -28.48 -12.96
C ALA A 9 13.07 -27.46 -14.08
N TRP A 10 13.11 -27.91 -15.36
CA TRP A 10 13.32 -26.96 -16.48
C TRP A 10 12.12 -26.08 -16.77
N ARG A 11 10.90 -26.47 -16.47
CA ARG A 11 9.72 -25.60 -16.53
C ARG A 11 9.71 -24.52 -15.43
N PHE A 12 10.27 -24.82 -14.27
CA PHE A 12 10.39 -23.86 -13.16
C PHE A 12 11.47 -22.80 -13.43
N ILE A 13 12.55 -23.15 -14.14
CA ILE A 13 13.63 -22.22 -14.51
C ILE A 13 13.20 -21.30 -15.66
N ASP A 14 12.34 -21.75 -16.58
CA ASP A 14 11.81 -20.92 -17.68
C ASP A 14 10.84 -19.80 -17.21
N TRP A 15 10.31 -19.92 -15.99
CA TRP A 15 9.46 -18.86 -15.39
C TRP A 15 10.26 -17.70 -14.83
N ILE A 16 11.54 -17.93 -14.46
CA ILE A 16 12.39 -16.93 -13.78
C ILE A 16 13.08 -15.99 -14.79
N THR A 17 13.04 -16.25 -16.10
CA THR A 17 13.90 -15.54 -17.08
C THR A 17 13.18 -14.93 -18.29
N ARG A 18 11.88 -14.72 -18.24
CA ARG A 18 11.23 -13.88 -19.26
C ARG A 18 11.20 -12.43 -18.77
N PRO A 19 11.92 -11.49 -19.44
CA PRO A 19 11.63 -10.08 -19.23
C PRO A 19 10.15 -9.87 -19.57
N MET A 20 9.39 -9.28 -18.65
CA MET A 20 7.99 -8.93 -18.90
C MET A 20 7.97 -7.96 -20.08
N GLU A 21 7.31 -8.32 -21.19
CA GLU A 21 6.90 -7.36 -22.23
C GLU A 21 5.73 -6.54 -21.65
N THR A 22 6.04 -5.64 -20.74
CA THR A 22 5.07 -4.79 -20.06
C THR A 22 4.75 -3.60 -20.94
N GLY A 23 3.47 -3.26 -21.05
CA GLY A 23 3.04 -2.01 -21.68
C GLY A 23 3.57 -0.80 -20.91
N GLU A 24 3.88 0.29 -21.62
CA GLU A 24 4.25 1.56 -21.00
C GLU A 24 3.04 2.10 -20.21
N ILE A 25 3.22 2.33 -18.91
CA ILE A 25 2.11 2.71 -17.99
C ILE A 25 1.62 4.14 -18.29
N GLY A 26 2.46 5.02 -18.84
CA GLY A 26 2.07 6.37 -19.27
C GLY A 26 1.85 7.40 -18.17
N PHE A 27 2.07 7.04 -16.90
CA PHE A 27 2.07 7.96 -15.76
C PHE A 27 3.14 7.57 -14.73
N SER A 28 3.40 8.43 -13.74
CA SER A 28 4.35 8.14 -12.66
C SER A 28 3.65 7.39 -11.53
N PRO A 29 3.93 6.08 -11.35
CA PRO A 29 3.31 5.30 -10.28
C PRO A 29 3.70 5.81 -8.89
N SER A 30 2.75 5.76 -7.96
CA SER A 30 2.93 6.14 -6.55
C SER A 30 2.61 5.02 -5.58
N GLY A 31 1.90 3.97 -6.02
CA GLY A 31 1.55 2.83 -5.20
C GLY A 31 0.81 1.74 -5.97
N VAL A 32 0.60 0.63 -5.30
CA VAL A 32 -0.11 -0.54 -5.82
C VAL A 32 -1.07 -1.07 -4.77
N ALA A 33 -2.33 -1.23 -5.13
CA ALA A 33 -3.27 -2.06 -4.40
C ALA A 33 -3.21 -3.49 -4.95
N ARG A 34 -2.87 -4.45 -4.10
CA ARG A 34 -2.70 -5.85 -4.49
C ARG A 34 -3.98 -6.64 -4.31
N GLY A 35 -4.37 -7.38 -5.32
CA GLY A 35 -5.43 -8.40 -5.27
C GLY A 35 -4.89 -9.75 -5.72
N ASP A 36 -5.74 -10.76 -5.76
CA ASP A 36 -5.32 -12.12 -6.11
C ASP A 36 -4.94 -12.27 -7.59
N GLU A 37 -5.77 -11.77 -8.50
CA GLU A 37 -5.57 -11.90 -9.96
C GLU A 37 -5.32 -10.54 -10.62
N ILE A 38 -5.87 -9.48 -10.06
CA ILE A 38 -5.80 -8.12 -10.59
C ILE A 38 -5.21 -7.21 -9.52
N HIS A 39 -4.20 -6.45 -9.90
CA HIS A 39 -3.66 -5.36 -9.09
C HIS A 39 -4.09 -4.01 -9.69
N VAL A 40 -4.06 -2.97 -8.89
CA VAL A 40 -4.36 -1.61 -9.34
C VAL A 40 -3.18 -0.70 -9.03
N LEU A 41 -2.59 -0.16 -10.08
CA LEU A 41 -1.57 0.86 -9.97
C LEU A 41 -2.24 2.22 -9.78
N THR A 42 -1.68 3.01 -8.88
CA THR A 42 -2.11 4.40 -8.64
C THR A 42 -1.00 5.37 -9.03
N GLY A 43 -1.38 6.47 -9.66
CA GLY A 43 -0.47 7.53 -10.07
C GLY A 43 -0.50 8.74 -9.12
N THR A 44 0.50 9.60 -9.26
CA THR A 44 0.69 10.78 -8.40
C THR A 44 -0.39 11.85 -8.55
N GLN A 45 -1.14 11.85 -9.67
CA GLN A 45 -2.19 12.83 -9.95
C GLN A 45 -3.61 12.25 -9.81
N GLY A 46 -3.73 10.97 -9.40
CA GLY A 46 -4.99 10.27 -9.26
C GLY A 46 -5.34 9.38 -10.45
N GLU A 47 -4.37 9.13 -11.33
CA GLU A 47 -4.47 8.10 -12.36
C GLU A 47 -4.53 6.72 -11.73
N VAL A 48 -5.25 5.81 -12.37
CA VAL A 48 -5.31 4.41 -12.01
C VAL A 48 -5.35 3.53 -13.26
N VAL A 49 -4.80 2.34 -13.14
CA VAL A 49 -4.92 1.30 -14.17
C VAL A 49 -4.90 -0.07 -13.51
N LYS A 50 -5.67 -0.99 -14.07
CA LYS A 50 -5.61 -2.40 -13.68
C LYS A 50 -4.46 -3.10 -14.40
N ILE A 51 -3.80 -4.01 -13.70
CA ILE A 51 -2.82 -4.92 -14.26
C ILE A 51 -3.10 -6.35 -13.79
N ASP A 52 -2.66 -7.33 -14.57
CA ASP A 52 -2.63 -8.73 -14.12
C ASP A 52 -1.39 -9.04 -13.27
N ARG A 53 -1.24 -10.30 -12.87
CA ARG A 53 -0.08 -10.77 -12.09
C ARG A 53 1.25 -10.60 -12.83
N GLU A 54 1.23 -10.70 -14.14
CA GLU A 54 2.39 -10.52 -15.00
C GLU A 54 2.71 -9.03 -15.25
N GLY A 55 1.95 -8.09 -14.67
CA GLY A 55 2.13 -6.65 -14.84
C GLY A 55 1.61 -6.10 -16.17
N MET A 56 0.83 -6.89 -16.93
CA MET A 56 0.23 -6.44 -18.18
C MET A 56 -1.00 -5.57 -17.91
N LEU A 57 -1.17 -4.53 -18.70
CA LEU A 57 -2.29 -3.59 -18.57
C LEU A 57 -3.62 -4.28 -18.91
N ILE A 58 -4.61 -4.12 -18.02
CA ILE A 58 -6.01 -4.53 -18.24
C ILE A 58 -6.85 -3.26 -18.43
N GLY A 59 -7.11 -2.91 -19.68
CA GLY A 59 -7.89 -1.72 -20.02
C GLY A 59 -7.10 -0.40 -20.00
N PRO A 60 -7.78 0.75 -20.08
CA PRO A 60 -7.15 2.04 -20.16
C PRO A 60 -6.67 2.58 -18.80
N VAL A 61 -5.71 3.49 -18.86
CA VAL A 61 -5.41 4.41 -17.74
C VAL A 61 -6.57 5.40 -17.63
N VAL A 62 -7.10 5.57 -16.41
CA VAL A 62 -8.22 6.48 -16.14
C VAL A 62 -7.99 7.30 -14.88
N SER A 63 -8.72 8.42 -14.76
CA SER A 63 -8.80 9.21 -13.53
C SER A 63 -10.23 9.21 -13.02
N PRO A 64 -10.61 8.29 -12.13
CA PRO A 64 -12.00 8.18 -11.63
C PRO A 64 -12.48 9.41 -10.89
N PHE A 65 -11.55 10.13 -10.25
CA PHE A 65 -11.81 11.37 -9.52
C PHE A 65 -10.62 12.32 -9.64
N PRO A 66 -10.84 13.64 -9.83
CA PRO A 66 -9.78 14.60 -10.19
C PRO A 66 -9.00 15.11 -8.97
N SER A 67 -8.51 14.21 -8.14
CA SER A 67 -7.71 14.52 -6.94
C SER A 67 -6.70 13.42 -6.69
N PRO A 68 -5.56 13.70 -6.05
CA PRO A 68 -4.61 12.68 -5.68
C PRO A 68 -5.22 11.59 -4.80
N ILE A 69 -4.81 10.36 -5.03
CA ILE A 69 -5.14 9.21 -4.20
C ILE A 69 -4.21 9.24 -2.97
N VAL A 70 -4.80 9.18 -1.79
CA VAL A 70 -4.05 9.11 -0.53
C VAL A 70 -3.57 7.70 -0.27
N ASP A 71 -4.47 6.74 -0.43
CA ASP A 71 -4.20 5.32 -0.26
C ASP A 71 -5.33 4.49 -0.89
N SER A 72 -5.06 3.22 -1.17
CA SER A 72 -6.05 2.33 -1.77
C SER A 72 -5.80 0.87 -1.42
N THR A 73 -6.86 0.05 -1.49
CA THR A 73 -6.78 -1.40 -1.27
C THR A 73 -7.76 -2.14 -2.19
N ILE A 74 -7.62 -3.44 -2.26
CA ILE A 74 -8.57 -4.34 -2.95
C ILE A 74 -9.23 -5.24 -1.90
N VAL A 75 -10.55 -5.36 -1.99
CA VAL A 75 -11.37 -6.26 -1.18
C VAL A 75 -12.30 -7.03 -2.11
N GLY A 76 -12.11 -8.35 -2.18
CA GLY A 76 -12.83 -9.20 -3.12
C GLY A 76 -12.65 -8.72 -4.57
N ASP A 77 -13.75 -8.43 -5.24
CA ASP A 77 -13.79 -7.95 -6.63
C ASP A 77 -13.83 -6.41 -6.76
N ARG A 78 -13.49 -5.68 -5.71
CA ARG A 78 -13.59 -4.21 -5.64
C ARG A 78 -12.26 -3.57 -5.29
N TRP A 79 -11.91 -2.53 -6.02
CA TRP A 79 -10.87 -1.59 -5.64
C TRP A 79 -11.46 -0.44 -4.84
N CYS A 80 -10.90 -0.14 -3.67
CA CYS A 80 -11.33 0.93 -2.79
C CYS A 80 -10.24 2.00 -2.71
N GLY A 81 -10.55 3.20 -3.18
CA GLY A 81 -9.63 4.34 -3.15
C GLY A 81 -10.09 5.44 -2.21
N MET A 82 -9.13 6.13 -1.63
CA MET A 82 -9.34 7.36 -0.85
C MET A 82 -8.64 8.54 -1.54
N TRP A 83 -9.38 9.59 -1.79
CA TRP A 83 -8.88 10.83 -2.43
C TRP A 83 -8.91 11.99 -1.45
N MET A 84 -7.94 12.90 -1.59
CA MET A 84 -7.91 14.15 -0.84
C MET A 84 -7.56 15.32 -1.76
N ASP A 85 -8.50 16.25 -1.91
CA ASP A 85 -8.24 17.55 -2.48
C ASP A 85 -7.98 18.57 -1.36
N ARG A 86 -6.70 18.89 -1.14
CA ARG A 86 -6.31 19.82 -0.07
C ARG A 86 -6.70 21.27 -0.36
N GLU A 87 -6.74 21.67 -1.63
CA GLU A 87 -7.14 23.01 -2.05
C GLU A 87 -8.63 23.25 -1.73
N LEU A 88 -9.47 22.28 -2.09
CA LEU A 88 -10.91 22.33 -1.89
C LEU A 88 -11.35 21.76 -0.52
N ARG A 89 -10.42 21.20 0.26
CA ARG A 89 -10.65 20.53 1.55
C ARG A 89 -11.72 19.45 1.44
N GLN A 90 -11.63 18.65 0.39
CA GLN A 90 -12.58 17.56 0.14
C GLN A 90 -11.89 16.20 0.18
N ALA A 91 -12.39 15.35 1.04
CA ALA A 91 -11.99 13.95 1.11
C ALA A 91 -13.12 13.05 0.60
N ARG A 92 -12.77 12.03 -0.16
CA ARG A 92 -13.68 11.04 -0.74
C ARG A 92 -13.13 9.65 -0.55
N MET A 93 -14.04 8.69 -0.46
CA MET A 93 -13.76 7.27 -0.53
C MET A 93 -14.80 6.61 -1.42
N ALA A 94 -14.40 5.67 -2.25
CA ALA A 94 -15.33 4.91 -3.09
C ALA A 94 -14.80 3.51 -3.37
N ALA A 95 -15.73 2.59 -3.69
CA ALA A 95 -15.41 1.29 -4.27
C ALA A 95 -15.77 1.27 -5.76
N ILE A 96 -14.88 0.71 -6.56
CA ILE A 96 -15.01 0.55 -8.01
C ILE A 96 -14.84 -0.93 -8.35
N PRO A 97 -15.73 -1.56 -9.14
CA PRO A 97 -15.64 -2.97 -9.49
C PRO A 97 -14.42 -3.24 -10.37
N LEU A 98 -13.69 -4.31 -10.10
CA LEU A 98 -12.52 -4.72 -10.88
C LEU A 98 -12.88 -5.40 -12.21
N ASN A 99 -14.03 -6.05 -12.26
CA ASN A 99 -14.49 -6.84 -13.39
C ASN A 99 -15.24 -6.02 -14.48
N GLU A 100 -15.38 -4.73 -14.30
CA GLU A 100 -16.02 -3.82 -15.27
C GLU A 100 -14.97 -2.98 -16.01
N ASP A 101 -15.36 -2.43 -17.16
CA ASP A 101 -14.54 -1.48 -17.89
C ASP A 101 -14.46 -0.14 -17.14
N TRP A 102 -13.25 0.38 -17.01
CA TRP A 102 -13.02 1.63 -16.31
C TRP A 102 -13.04 2.81 -17.28
N ALA A 103 -13.55 3.95 -16.78
CA ALA A 103 -13.65 5.20 -17.54
C ALA A 103 -13.27 6.41 -16.67
N ASP A 104 -12.92 7.50 -17.33
CA ASP A 104 -12.63 8.77 -16.67
C ASP A 104 -13.86 9.31 -15.93
N GLY A 105 -13.59 9.94 -14.80
CA GLY A 105 -14.56 10.62 -13.99
C GLY A 105 -14.71 12.10 -14.33
N PRO A 106 -15.29 12.88 -13.39
CA PRO A 106 -15.40 14.33 -13.55
C PRO A 106 -14.00 14.95 -13.62
N ASN A 107 -13.90 16.08 -14.31
CA ASN A 107 -12.67 16.85 -14.34
C ASN A 107 -12.58 17.85 -13.15
N ARG A 108 -11.40 18.47 -13.00
CA ARG A 108 -11.14 19.40 -11.89
C ARG A 108 -12.01 20.68 -11.93
N GLU A 109 -12.40 21.14 -13.11
CA GLU A 109 -13.30 22.29 -13.28
C GLU A 109 -14.70 21.96 -12.75
N GLN A 110 -15.21 20.80 -13.09
CA GLN A 110 -16.51 20.32 -12.59
C GLN A 110 -16.48 20.18 -11.06
N LEU A 111 -15.36 19.68 -10.48
CA LEU A 111 -15.20 19.60 -9.04
C LEU A 111 -15.25 20.97 -8.37
N ARG A 112 -14.55 21.98 -8.92
CA ARG A 112 -14.58 23.36 -8.41
C ARG A 112 -15.97 23.99 -8.50
N ILE A 113 -16.71 23.72 -9.55
CA ILE A 113 -18.09 24.20 -9.69
C ILE A 113 -19.00 23.52 -8.66
N SER A 114 -18.92 22.21 -8.49
CA SER A 114 -19.77 21.47 -7.57
C SER A 114 -19.58 21.90 -6.11
N THR A 115 -18.35 22.27 -5.72
CA THR A 115 -18.05 22.76 -4.36
C THR A 115 -18.68 24.12 -4.06
N ARG A 116 -19.01 24.90 -5.09
CA ARG A 116 -19.66 26.21 -4.96
C ARG A 116 -21.18 26.12 -5.05
N SER A 117 -21.70 24.98 -5.47
CA SER A 117 -23.15 24.75 -5.60
C SER A 117 -23.77 24.53 -4.23
N THR A 118 -24.83 25.24 -3.93
CA THR A 118 -25.64 25.06 -2.70
C THR A 118 -26.63 23.90 -2.79
N ASN A 119 -26.75 23.27 -3.97
CA ASN A 119 -27.78 22.24 -4.22
C ASN A 119 -27.36 20.82 -3.83
N GLY A 120 -26.19 20.62 -3.22
CA GLY A 120 -25.81 19.32 -2.66
C GLY A 120 -25.48 18.22 -3.67
N ASP A 121 -25.42 18.52 -4.98
CA ASP A 121 -24.98 17.59 -6.01
C ASP A 121 -23.46 17.37 -5.93
N PHE A 122 -23.05 16.50 -5.03
CA PHE A 122 -21.66 16.14 -4.88
C PHE A 122 -21.24 15.22 -6.03
N LEU A 123 -20.19 15.61 -6.74
CA LEU A 123 -19.56 14.74 -7.73
C LEU A 123 -19.03 13.49 -7.04
N LYS A 124 -19.25 12.36 -7.68
CA LYS A 124 -18.77 11.05 -7.24
C LYS A 124 -17.67 10.54 -8.15
N PRO A 125 -16.77 9.68 -7.67
CA PRO A 125 -15.84 8.96 -8.54
C PRO A 125 -16.60 8.13 -9.59
N ALA A 126 -16.10 8.11 -10.81
CA ALA A 126 -16.72 7.32 -11.88
C ALA A 126 -16.77 5.85 -11.50
N MET A 127 -17.76 5.13 -12.04
CA MET A 127 -17.99 3.68 -11.86
C MET A 127 -18.14 3.23 -10.41
N SER A 128 -18.24 4.17 -9.45
CA SER A 128 -18.36 3.81 -8.05
C SER A 128 -19.65 3.06 -7.76
N ILE A 129 -19.53 1.85 -7.16
CA ILE A 129 -20.64 1.09 -6.60
C ILE A 129 -21.26 1.89 -5.46
N TRP A 130 -20.40 2.43 -4.61
CA TRP A 130 -20.75 3.39 -3.57
C TRP A 130 -19.63 4.43 -3.44
N HIS A 131 -19.97 5.57 -2.88
CA HIS A 131 -19.01 6.59 -2.49
C HIS A 131 -19.41 7.25 -1.18
N ARG A 132 -18.41 7.75 -0.44
CA ARG A 132 -18.57 8.51 0.80
C ARG A 132 -17.79 9.81 0.73
N ILE A 133 -18.37 10.85 1.30
CA ILE A 133 -17.65 12.04 1.71
C ILE A 133 -17.05 11.73 3.08
N LEU A 134 -15.76 11.95 3.24
CA LEU A 134 -15.10 11.81 4.53
C LEU A 134 -15.08 13.17 5.22
N ASP A 135 -15.44 13.19 6.52
CA ASP A 135 -15.53 14.41 7.30
C ASP A 135 -14.16 14.97 7.70
N SER A 136 -13.11 14.20 7.49
CA SER A 136 -11.73 14.57 7.85
C SER A 136 -10.71 13.93 6.91
N GLU A 137 -9.47 14.41 6.97
CA GLU A 137 -8.37 13.95 6.11
C GLU A 137 -8.11 12.45 6.31
N PRO A 138 -8.18 11.63 5.25
CA PRO A 138 -7.84 10.22 5.30
C PRO A 138 -6.33 10.01 5.40
N MET A 139 -5.90 8.91 6.03
CA MET A 139 -4.49 8.59 6.19
C MET A 139 -4.12 7.25 5.57
N LYS A 140 -4.73 6.16 6.01
CA LYS A 140 -4.42 4.79 5.53
C LYS A 140 -5.69 3.98 5.39
N ILE A 141 -5.65 3.02 4.46
CA ILE A 141 -6.67 2.01 4.25
C ILE A 141 -6.02 0.63 4.25
N GLY A 142 -6.71 -0.36 4.77
CA GLY A 142 -6.29 -1.76 4.80
C GLY A 142 -7.50 -2.68 4.76
N VAL A 143 -7.23 -3.97 4.87
CA VAL A 143 -8.23 -5.04 4.84
C VAL A 143 -8.18 -5.81 6.14
N SER A 144 -9.32 -6.29 6.62
CA SER A 144 -9.44 -7.27 7.69
C SER A 144 -10.51 -8.30 7.31
N GLY A 145 -10.05 -9.50 6.95
CA GLY A 145 -10.91 -10.49 6.30
C GLY A 145 -11.51 -9.95 5.02
N GLU A 146 -12.82 -9.88 4.94
CA GLU A 146 -13.55 -9.30 3.80
C GLU A 146 -13.93 -7.83 4.00
N ASN A 147 -13.50 -7.19 5.09
CA ASN A 147 -13.90 -5.85 5.47
C ASN A 147 -12.80 -4.82 5.18
N ILE A 148 -13.22 -3.58 5.03
CA ILE A 148 -12.34 -2.44 4.78
C ILE A 148 -12.11 -1.72 6.10
N VAL A 149 -10.84 -1.49 6.45
CA VAL A 149 -10.43 -0.66 7.58
C VAL A 149 -9.76 0.59 7.06
N PHE A 150 -10.15 1.74 7.55
CA PHE A 150 -9.49 2.99 7.19
C PHE A 150 -9.36 3.93 8.38
N THR A 151 -8.39 4.80 8.29
CA THR A 151 -8.12 5.83 9.30
C THR A 151 -8.27 7.22 8.70
N THR A 152 -8.77 8.12 9.52
CA THR A 152 -8.74 9.56 9.28
C THR A 152 -8.11 10.25 10.48
N VAL A 153 -7.87 11.54 10.41
CA VAL A 153 -7.35 12.30 11.57
C VAL A 153 -8.28 12.27 12.79
N THR A 154 -9.52 11.82 12.64
CA THR A 154 -10.52 11.78 13.72
C THR A 154 -10.77 10.39 14.29
N GLY A 155 -10.45 9.32 13.56
CA GLY A 155 -10.76 7.97 14.04
C GLY A 155 -10.31 6.84 13.14
N VAL A 156 -10.62 5.63 13.60
CA VAL A 156 -10.49 4.36 12.88
C VAL A 156 -11.87 3.82 12.60
N TYR A 157 -12.10 3.29 11.43
CA TYR A 157 -13.40 2.82 10.96
C TYR A 157 -13.25 1.47 10.30
N MET A 158 -14.20 0.57 10.55
CA MET A 158 -14.38 -0.65 9.76
C MET A 158 -15.75 -0.62 9.11
N ILE A 159 -15.78 -0.91 7.82
CA ILE A 159 -16.97 -1.04 7.01
C ILE A 159 -16.96 -2.36 6.26
N ASP A 160 -18.13 -2.88 5.95
CA ASP A 160 -18.27 -4.02 5.04
C ASP A 160 -18.05 -3.58 3.56
N PRO A 161 -17.95 -4.54 2.61
CA PRO A 161 -17.79 -4.20 1.20
C PRO A 161 -18.90 -3.31 0.61
N ASP A 162 -20.07 -3.26 1.22
CA ASP A 162 -21.19 -2.41 0.80
C ASP A 162 -21.26 -1.07 1.53
N ALA A 163 -20.16 -0.71 2.23
CA ALA A 163 -19.99 0.50 2.99
C ALA A 163 -20.90 0.63 4.23
N ASN A 164 -21.47 -0.46 4.75
CA ASN A 164 -22.14 -0.40 6.04
C ASN A 164 -21.09 -0.38 7.16
N GLU A 165 -21.28 0.51 8.13
CA GLU A 165 -20.38 0.61 9.27
C GLU A 165 -20.53 -0.61 10.18
N ILE A 166 -19.40 -1.31 10.44
CA ILE A 166 -19.34 -2.41 11.39
C ILE A 166 -19.03 -1.85 12.78
N TRP A 167 -17.95 -1.06 12.86
CA TRP A 167 -17.60 -0.32 14.07
C TRP A 167 -16.78 0.93 13.73
N ARG A 168 -16.68 1.82 14.70
CA ARG A 168 -15.77 2.97 14.70
C ARG A 168 -15.10 3.12 16.06
N GLY A 169 -13.86 3.59 16.05
CA GLY A 169 -13.07 3.86 17.25
C GLY A 169 -12.35 5.20 17.15
N MET A 170 -11.83 5.64 18.29
CA MET A 170 -10.94 6.80 18.31
C MET A 170 -9.61 6.44 17.67
N LEU A 171 -8.96 7.43 17.05
CA LEU A 171 -7.59 7.26 16.58
C LEU A 171 -6.68 6.98 17.77
N PRO A 172 -5.87 5.90 17.73
CA PRO A 172 -4.90 5.60 18.79
C PRO A 172 -3.99 6.78 19.09
N ARG A 173 -3.59 6.91 20.33
CA ARG A 173 -2.70 7.98 20.80
C ARG A 173 -1.59 7.40 21.66
N TRP A 174 -0.39 7.88 21.42
CA TRP A 174 0.81 7.48 22.14
C TRP A 174 1.40 8.70 22.84
N PRO A 175 1.05 8.95 24.12
CA PRO A 175 1.43 10.17 24.84
C PRO A 175 2.95 10.41 24.88
N ASP A 176 3.74 9.34 24.96
CA ASP A 176 5.20 9.39 25.08
C ASP A 176 5.88 9.94 23.83
N ILE A 177 5.23 9.83 22.67
CA ILE A 177 5.78 10.30 21.38
C ILE A 177 4.98 11.44 20.77
N SER A 178 3.78 11.72 21.25
CA SER A 178 2.92 12.77 20.71
C SER A 178 3.53 14.18 20.80
N SER A 179 4.49 14.38 21.72
CA SER A 179 5.22 15.64 21.86
C SER A 179 6.32 15.85 20.81
N LEU A 180 6.72 14.78 20.09
CA LEU A 180 7.80 14.84 19.08
C LEU A 180 7.33 15.41 17.74
N PHE A 181 6.02 15.37 17.47
CA PHE A 181 5.42 15.84 16.23
C PHE A 181 4.18 16.68 16.50
N ALA A 182 4.06 17.79 15.80
CA ALA A 182 2.86 18.61 15.86
C ALA A 182 1.62 17.84 15.36
N PHE A 183 1.82 16.84 14.50
CA PHE A 183 0.79 15.96 13.96
C PHE A 183 1.43 14.63 13.60
N ASP A 184 1.01 13.57 14.28
CA ASP A 184 1.44 12.20 13.97
C ASP A 184 0.47 11.57 12.98
N GLN A 185 1.00 10.86 11.99
CA GLN A 185 0.24 10.25 10.89
C GLN A 185 0.24 8.75 11.03
N ILE A 186 -0.89 8.10 10.74
CA ILE A 186 -0.93 6.66 10.54
C ILE A 186 -0.28 6.34 9.19
N VAL A 187 0.67 5.42 9.21
CA VAL A 187 1.47 5.01 8.05
C VAL A 187 1.31 3.54 7.68
N GLY A 188 0.68 2.74 8.53
CA GLY A 188 0.42 1.32 8.28
C GLY A 188 -0.83 0.83 8.99
N ILE A 189 -1.56 -0.06 8.32
CA ILE A 189 -2.64 -0.88 8.86
C ILE A 189 -2.39 -2.28 8.32
N GLU A 190 -2.14 -3.24 9.22
CA GLU A 190 -1.84 -4.62 8.84
C GLU A 190 -2.68 -5.60 9.68
N GLU A 191 -3.33 -6.54 9.02
CA GLU A 191 -3.97 -7.66 9.69
C GLU A 191 -2.94 -8.76 10.00
N PHE A 192 -3.02 -9.30 11.20
CA PHE A 192 -2.17 -10.41 11.63
C PHE A 192 -2.93 -11.30 12.62
N PRO A 193 -2.44 -12.49 13.02
CA PRO A 193 -3.16 -13.40 13.92
C PRO A 193 -3.55 -12.81 15.28
N GLY A 194 -2.92 -11.70 15.69
CA GLY A 194 -3.24 -11.00 16.95
C GLY A 194 -4.33 -9.93 16.82
N GLY A 195 -4.83 -9.65 15.62
CA GLY A 195 -5.82 -8.61 15.33
C GLY A 195 -5.39 -7.65 14.22
N LEU A 196 -5.74 -6.40 14.37
CA LEU A 196 -5.40 -5.32 13.45
C LEU A 196 -4.35 -4.40 14.08
N SER A 197 -3.19 -4.27 13.45
CA SER A 197 -2.17 -3.32 13.90
C SER A 197 -2.33 -1.98 13.19
N ILE A 198 -2.20 -0.89 13.94
CA ILE A 198 -2.20 0.49 13.44
C ILE A 198 -0.88 1.14 13.82
N TRP A 199 -0.13 1.59 12.84
CA TRP A 199 1.20 2.13 13.01
C TRP A 199 1.27 3.61 12.73
N SER A 200 1.92 4.35 13.62
CA SER A 200 2.17 5.77 13.43
C SER A 200 3.57 6.05 12.91
N ARG A 201 3.71 7.19 12.26
CA ARG A 201 4.99 7.70 11.75
C ARG A 201 6.02 7.91 12.86
N ALA A 202 5.57 8.22 14.06
CA ALA A 202 6.44 8.44 15.22
C ALA A 202 6.90 7.14 15.90
N GLY A 203 6.41 5.97 15.47
CA GLY A 203 6.74 4.67 16.04
C GLY A 203 5.74 4.16 17.07
N GLY A 204 4.56 4.79 17.17
CA GLY A 204 3.45 4.22 17.93
C GLY A 204 2.84 3.04 17.21
N VAL A 205 2.48 2.01 17.95
CA VAL A 205 1.70 0.87 17.43
C VAL A 205 0.60 0.53 18.41
N SER A 206 -0.61 0.35 17.90
CA SER A 206 -1.76 -0.21 18.62
C SER A 206 -2.31 -1.42 17.91
N VAL A 207 -2.64 -2.44 18.65
CA VAL A 207 -3.36 -3.63 18.19
C VAL A 207 -4.82 -3.48 18.59
N ILE A 208 -5.71 -3.65 17.63
CA ILE A 208 -7.15 -3.49 17.78
C ILE A 208 -7.82 -4.85 17.49
N ASP A 209 -8.81 -5.20 18.30
CA ASP A 209 -9.71 -6.32 18.01
C ASP A 209 -10.54 -5.99 16.76
N SER A 210 -10.33 -6.78 15.72
CA SER A 210 -11.01 -6.57 14.41
C SER A 210 -12.53 -6.72 14.49
N SER A 211 -13.04 -7.42 15.50
CA SER A 211 -14.49 -7.65 15.65
C SER A 211 -15.27 -6.45 16.19
N ASN A 212 -14.60 -5.59 17.00
CA ASN A 212 -15.30 -4.55 17.76
C ASN A 212 -14.55 -3.20 17.84
N GLY A 213 -13.32 -3.13 17.32
CA GLY A 213 -12.51 -1.89 17.33
C GLY A 213 -11.88 -1.54 18.68
N MET A 214 -11.93 -2.43 19.67
CA MET A 214 -11.31 -2.16 20.98
C MET A 214 -9.80 -2.37 20.94
N GLU A 215 -9.06 -1.45 21.54
CA GLU A 215 -7.61 -1.58 21.68
C GLU A 215 -7.27 -2.74 22.65
N ILE A 216 -6.49 -3.72 22.15
CA ILE A 216 -6.00 -4.87 22.91
C ILE A 216 -4.64 -4.54 23.53
N PHE A 217 -3.79 -3.84 22.75
CA PHE A 217 -2.41 -3.57 23.12
C PHE A 217 -1.96 -2.25 22.48
N SER A 218 -1.08 -1.52 23.15
CA SER A 218 -0.49 -0.30 22.62
C SER A 218 0.90 -0.08 23.18
N ARG A 219 1.83 0.36 22.35
CA ARG A 219 3.17 0.76 22.78
C ARG A 219 3.78 1.81 21.84
N SER A 220 4.80 2.49 22.33
CA SER A 220 5.70 3.33 21.55
C SER A 220 7.04 2.64 21.37
N ILE A 221 7.54 2.59 20.13
CA ILE A 221 8.83 2.00 19.79
C ILE A 221 9.75 3.11 19.30
N GLN A 222 10.91 3.23 19.95
CA GLN A 222 11.90 4.24 19.57
C GLN A 222 12.89 3.63 18.55
N PHE A 223 12.54 3.69 17.28
CA PHE A 223 13.40 3.21 16.19
C PHE A 223 14.62 4.11 15.93
N GLY A 224 14.64 5.32 16.48
CA GLY A 224 15.66 6.34 16.19
C GLY A 224 15.44 7.08 14.87
N ASP A 225 14.37 6.77 14.14
CA ASP A 225 13.98 7.36 12.86
C ASP A 225 12.46 7.24 12.69
N LYS A 226 11.89 7.96 11.71
CA LYS A 226 10.45 7.95 11.40
C LYS A 226 10.06 6.71 10.64
N VAL A 227 8.95 6.09 11.02
CA VAL A 227 8.34 5.01 10.25
C VAL A 227 7.72 5.58 8.97
N SER A 228 8.03 4.98 7.83
CA SER A 228 7.46 5.32 6.52
C SER A 228 6.43 4.31 6.03
N GLY A 229 6.51 3.06 6.50
CA GLY A 229 5.59 1.99 6.19
C GLY A 229 5.91 0.73 6.99
N VAL A 230 5.01 -0.22 6.94
CA VAL A 230 5.12 -1.50 7.63
C VAL A 230 4.59 -2.60 6.74
N SER A 231 5.17 -3.77 6.81
CA SER A 231 4.67 -5.00 6.19
C SER A 231 4.71 -6.14 7.20
N TYR A 232 3.75 -7.03 7.13
CA TYR A 232 3.65 -8.22 7.97
C TYR A 232 3.68 -9.50 7.12
N SER A 233 4.33 -10.53 7.64
CA SER A 233 4.27 -11.89 7.13
C SER A 233 4.15 -12.88 8.28
N ASN A 234 3.32 -13.91 8.13
CA ASN A 234 3.19 -14.97 9.14
C ASN A 234 4.52 -15.68 9.44
N GLU A 235 5.41 -15.79 8.45
CA GLU A 235 6.71 -16.46 8.58
C GLU A 235 7.83 -15.48 8.93
N GLY A 236 7.81 -14.26 8.38
CA GLY A 236 8.86 -13.26 8.51
C GLY A 236 8.65 -12.26 9.66
N GLY A 237 7.47 -12.29 10.32
CA GLY A 237 7.12 -11.30 11.33
C GLY A 237 6.89 -9.92 10.73
N TRP A 238 7.40 -8.90 11.38
CA TRP A 238 7.22 -7.49 11.04
C TRP A 238 8.45 -6.90 10.37
N PHE A 239 8.24 -6.18 9.29
CA PHE A 239 9.22 -5.38 8.59
C PHE A 239 8.80 -3.92 8.62
N VAL A 240 9.56 -3.09 9.32
CA VAL A 240 9.30 -1.67 9.50
C VAL A 240 10.26 -0.87 8.64
N MET A 241 9.73 -0.13 7.69
CA MET A 241 10.48 0.77 6.81
C MET A 241 10.72 2.10 7.52
N LEU A 242 11.96 2.56 7.54
CA LEU A 242 12.37 3.80 8.19
C LEU A 242 12.80 4.85 7.15
N HIS A 243 12.54 6.11 7.44
CA HIS A 243 12.62 7.20 6.47
C HIS A 243 14.04 7.52 5.98
N GLU A 244 15.05 7.36 6.86
CA GLU A 244 16.45 7.74 6.55
C GLU A 244 17.31 6.58 6.02
N GLY A 245 16.69 5.52 5.47
CA GLY A 245 17.42 4.41 4.86
C GLY A 245 17.89 3.37 5.90
N SER A 246 16.98 2.95 6.70
CA SER A 246 17.11 1.80 7.60
C SER A 246 15.80 1.00 7.57
N ILE A 247 15.88 -0.23 8.06
CA ILE A 247 14.74 -1.08 8.34
C ILE A 247 14.84 -1.61 9.76
N ALA A 248 13.71 -1.94 10.36
CA ALA A 248 13.68 -2.71 11.59
C ALA A 248 12.83 -3.96 11.38
N VAL A 249 13.26 -5.08 11.97
CA VAL A 249 12.52 -6.35 11.92
C VAL A 249 12.28 -6.86 13.33
N MET A 250 11.11 -7.45 13.54
CA MET A 250 10.73 -8.07 14.82
C MET A 250 9.76 -9.22 14.59
N ASP A 251 9.86 -10.26 15.39
CA ASP A 251 8.96 -11.41 15.30
C ASP A 251 7.56 -11.07 15.84
N LYS A 252 7.50 -10.26 16.90
CA LYS A 252 6.27 -9.86 17.58
C LYS A 252 6.28 -8.38 17.91
N ILE A 253 5.09 -7.76 17.86
CA ILE A 253 4.93 -6.33 18.20
C ILE A 253 5.42 -6.02 19.61
N GLU A 254 5.26 -6.95 20.57
CA GLU A 254 5.66 -6.79 21.97
C GLU A 254 7.15 -7.04 22.19
N GLY A 255 7.83 -7.65 21.22
CA GLY A 255 9.22 -8.11 21.33
C GLY A 255 10.26 -7.02 21.06
N ASP A 256 11.51 -7.47 21.06
CA ASP A 256 12.65 -6.68 20.64
C ASP A 256 12.72 -6.61 19.11
N PHE A 257 13.44 -5.63 18.59
CA PHE A 257 13.68 -5.45 17.15
C PHE A 257 15.16 -5.36 16.84
N SER A 258 15.51 -5.78 15.64
CA SER A 258 16.84 -5.58 15.05
C SER A 258 16.76 -4.53 13.95
N THR A 259 17.76 -3.65 13.89
CA THR A 259 17.81 -2.58 12.86
C THR A 259 18.96 -2.83 11.90
N TYR A 260 18.70 -2.62 10.61
CA TYR A 260 19.68 -2.77 9.54
C TYR A 260 19.71 -1.52 8.66
N LYS A 261 20.89 -1.13 8.21
CA LYS A 261 21.07 -0.01 7.28
C LYS A 261 20.84 -0.48 5.85
N THR A 262 20.03 0.26 5.11
CA THR A 262 19.77 0.06 3.68
C THR A 262 20.42 1.14 2.81
N GLY A 263 20.94 2.21 3.44
CA GLY A 263 21.59 3.32 2.76
C GLY A 263 20.63 4.34 2.15
N SER A 264 19.41 3.96 1.82
CA SER A 264 18.37 4.80 1.25
C SER A 264 16.97 4.29 1.66
N PRO A 265 15.92 5.11 1.58
CA PRO A 265 14.56 4.72 1.97
C PRO A 265 14.06 3.48 1.20
N VAL A 266 13.45 2.56 1.93
CA VAL A 266 12.68 1.44 1.39
C VAL A 266 11.25 1.92 1.17
N LEU A 267 10.65 1.55 0.04
CA LEU A 267 9.30 1.97 -0.35
C LEU A 267 8.30 0.82 -0.34
N ASP A 268 8.77 -0.41 -0.58
CA ASP A 268 7.95 -1.61 -0.54
C ASP A 268 8.78 -2.83 -0.13
N ALA A 269 8.16 -3.75 0.61
CA ALA A 269 8.81 -4.96 1.08
C ALA A 269 7.84 -6.14 1.13
N GLN A 270 8.33 -7.32 0.80
CA GLN A 270 7.60 -8.58 0.84
C GLN A 270 8.48 -9.69 1.41
N PHE A 271 7.85 -10.63 2.11
CA PHE A 271 8.53 -11.85 2.55
C PHE A 271 8.36 -12.92 1.47
N ILE A 272 9.45 -13.28 0.80
CA ILE A 272 9.45 -14.19 -0.34
C ILE A 272 10.53 -15.25 -0.11
N GLU A 273 10.16 -16.53 -0.22
CA GLU A 273 11.09 -17.67 -0.13
C GLU A 273 12.00 -17.63 1.13
N GLY A 274 11.41 -17.34 2.29
CA GLY A 274 12.11 -17.35 3.57
C GLY A 274 13.00 -16.13 3.85
N SER A 275 12.87 -15.06 3.07
CA SER A 275 13.62 -13.81 3.25
C SER A 275 12.74 -12.58 3.03
N TRP A 276 13.02 -11.52 3.76
CA TRP A 276 12.49 -10.21 3.41
C TRP A 276 13.22 -9.69 2.18
N ARG A 277 12.46 -9.28 1.17
CA ARG A 277 12.95 -8.60 -0.02
C ARG A 277 12.28 -7.25 -0.14
N TRP A 278 13.01 -6.25 -0.59
CA TRP A 278 12.49 -4.88 -0.71
C TRP A 278 13.02 -4.18 -1.94
N THR A 279 12.30 -3.12 -2.30
CA THR A 279 12.72 -2.12 -3.27
C THR A 279 12.56 -0.73 -2.69
N GLY A 280 13.29 0.24 -3.24
CA GLY A 280 13.24 1.60 -2.71
C GLY A 280 13.99 2.63 -3.56
N TRP A 281 14.54 3.62 -2.88
CA TRP A 281 15.22 4.74 -3.53
C TRP A 281 16.55 4.32 -4.14
N ARG A 282 16.50 3.87 -5.40
CA ARG A 282 17.64 3.41 -6.22
C ARG A 282 18.37 2.19 -5.68
N HIS A 283 17.66 1.33 -4.97
CA HIS A 283 18.21 0.03 -4.55
C HIS A 283 17.10 -0.97 -4.32
N ASP A 284 17.46 -2.22 -4.50
CA ASP A 284 16.75 -3.38 -3.97
C ASP A 284 17.56 -3.97 -2.83
N GLY A 285 16.98 -4.90 -2.08
CA GLY A 285 17.73 -5.66 -1.12
C GLY A 285 17.01 -6.88 -0.59
N SER A 286 17.74 -7.65 0.18
CA SER A 286 17.22 -8.82 0.89
C SER A 286 17.78 -8.91 2.30
N LEU A 287 17.00 -9.50 3.20
CA LEU A 287 17.43 -9.89 4.53
C LEU A 287 17.11 -11.36 4.74
N THR A 288 18.15 -12.18 4.82
CA THR A 288 18.07 -13.61 5.11
C THR A 288 18.74 -13.89 6.43
N GLY A 289 17.96 -14.24 7.46
CA GLY A 289 18.46 -14.31 8.82
C GLY A 289 18.94 -12.95 9.32
N GLN A 290 20.27 -12.77 9.41
CA GLN A 290 20.92 -11.49 9.82
C GLN A 290 21.78 -10.87 8.69
N VAL A 291 21.77 -11.46 7.51
CA VAL A 291 22.57 -11.00 6.37
C VAL A 291 21.72 -10.09 5.48
N VAL A 292 22.24 -8.90 5.26
CA VAL A 292 21.64 -7.89 4.36
C VAL A 292 22.43 -7.84 3.08
N ASP A 293 21.77 -8.02 1.95
CA ASP A 293 22.29 -7.79 0.62
C ASP A 293 21.62 -6.56 0.00
N ILE A 294 22.39 -5.70 -0.63
CA ILE A 294 21.90 -4.48 -1.30
C ILE A 294 22.33 -4.52 -2.77
N PHE A 295 21.39 -4.24 -3.67
CA PHE A 295 21.59 -4.21 -5.11
C PHE A 295 21.26 -2.81 -5.64
N GLU A 296 22.22 -2.13 -6.25
CA GLU A 296 21.98 -0.80 -6.82
C GLU A 296 21.05 -0.87 -8.04
N ARG A 297 20.22 0.14 -8.18
CA ARG A 297 19.21 0.32 -9.23
C ARG A 297 19.30 1.72 -9.82
N ASP A 298 19.04 1.87 -11.12
CA ASP A 298 19.06 3.18 -11.79
C ASP A 298 17.83 4.04 -11.46
N SER A 299 16.64 3.41 -11.37
CA SER A 299 15.36 4.06 -11.10
C SER A 299 14.89 3.81 -9.66
N VAL A 300 13.93 4.60 -9.21
CA VAL A 300 13.28 4.38 -7.90
C VAL A 300 12.28 3.23 -8.03
N GLY A 301 12.48 2.17 -7.24
CA GLY A 301 11.51 1.07 -7.14
C GLY A 301 10.32 1.49 -6.29
N VAL A 302 9.12 1.43 -6.83
CA VAL A 302 7.87 1.85 -6.16
C VAL A 302 7.20 0.67 -5.45
N SER A 303 7.15 -0.48 -6.12
CA SER A 303 6.50 -1.67 -5.57
C SER A 303 7.03 -2.96 -6.17
N ILE A 304 6.87 -4.06 -5.45
CA ILE A 304 7.20 -5.41 -5.88
C ILE A 304 5.90 -6.14 -6.24
N ILE A 305 5.86 -6.76 -7.41
CA ILE A 305 4.74 -7.61 -7.86
C ILE A 305 5.33 -8.87 -8.47
N ASP A 306 5.04 -10.03 -7.90
CA ASP A 306 5.50 -11.34 -8.36
C ASP A 306 6.99 -11.41 -8.73
N GLY A 307 7.86 -10.83 -7.86
CA GLY A 307 9.31 -10.82 -8.05
C GLY A 307 9.83 -9.77 -9.03
N SER A 308 8.96 -8.98 -9.62
CA SER A 308 9.32 -7.83 -10.46
C SER A 308 9.12 -6.52 -9.70
N VAL A 309 9.91 -5.51 -10.05
CA VAL A 309 9.82 -4.17 -9.48
C VAL A 309 9.23 -3.20 -10.49
N LEU A 310 8.14 -2.57 -10.10
CA LEU A 310 7.61 -1.39 -10.77
C LEU A 310 8.43 -0.17 -10.34
N THR A 311 8.89 0.60 -11.30
CA THR A 311 9.68 1.81 -11.06
C THR A 311 8.86 3.09 -11.24
N ASN A 312 9.35 4.20 -10.72
CA ASN A 312 8.65 5.50 -10.75
C ASN A 312 8.49 6.11 -12.15
N ASP A 313 9.21 5.61 -13.14
CA ASP A 313 9.04 5.96 -14.56
C ASP A 313 8.05 5.04 -15.30
N GLY A 314 7.43 4.10 -14.58
CA GLY A 314 6.45 3.17 -15.14
C GLY A 314 7.07 1.95 -15.82
N SER A 315 8.37 1.75 -15.72
CA SER A 315 9.04 0.56 -16.25
C SER A 315 9.07 -0.59 -15.22
N TRP A 316 9.37 -1.78 -15.72
CA TRP A 316 9.50 -2.98 -14.92
C TRP A 316 10.92 -3.53 -15.00
N SER A 317 11.37 -4.15 -13.94
CA SER A 317 12.66 -4.82 -13.88
C SER A 317 12.64 -5.92 -12.85
N GLU A 318 13.54 -6.87 -12.98
CA GLU A 318 13.69 -7.97 -12.02
C GLU A 318 14.16 -7.43 -10.65
N LEU A 319 13.63 -8.01 -9.57
CA LEU A 319 14.02 -7.69 -8.20
C LEU A 319 15.45 -8.19 -7.93
N GLY A 320 16.33 -7.30 -7.50
CA GLY A 320 17.73 -7.61 -7.23
C GLY A 320 18.60 -7.74 -8.49
N ALA A 321 18.12 -7.31 -9.66
CA ALA A 321 18.95 -7.25 -10.86
C ALA A 321 20.10 -6.26 -10.65
N THR A 322 21.33 -6.78 -10.65
CA THR A 322 22.54 -5.97 -10.59
C THR A 322 22.71 -5.16 -11.88
N ARG A 323 23.15 -3.93 -11.73
CA ARG A 323 23.55 -3.05 -12.84
C ARG A 323 24.45 -3.81 -13.82
N GLN A 324 24.01 -3.98 -15.06
CA GLN A 324 24.93 -4.41 -16.13
C GLN A 324 25.88 -3.24 -16.41
N THR A 325 27.12 -3.38 -15.95
CA THR A 325 28.22 -2.43 -16.22
C THR A 325 28.69 -2.48 -17.65
#